data_a17648c1b20fccc39945072cd06637fe
#
_entry.id   a17648c1b20fccc39945072cd06637fe
#
_cell.length_a   1.000
_cell.length_b   1.000
_cell.length_c   1.000
_cell.angle_alpha   90.00
_cell.angle_beta   90.00
_cell.angle_gamma   90.00
#
_symmetry.space_group_name_H-M   'P 1'
#
loop_
_entity.id
_entity.type
_entity.pdbx_description
1 polymer ?
#
loop_
_entity_poly.entity_id
_entity_poly.type
_entity_poly.pdbx_seq_one_letter_code
_entity_poly.pdbx_strand_id
1 'polypeptide(L)'
;MIKKGYITLVFSILLLFLGTLLINIKNNTLTNEAFIPAGILSVIFIVVQIISVKLRKNADNYLLSLVMFMSSISAIMILRLKPDLYMHQIVWICIGLIVFLIIVTVSDRLLELLDYPYVLGFGALIIICSVLIFGTDIGGNRNWIILGPIQVQPSEFAKLLIIAFLSSFLSENKNVLVLPSRGWKFIHLPPFRFLAPLLLIWSASILMFVSLSIIIFWHSCHHDLCSYR
;
A
#
# COMPACT_ATOMS: atom_id res chain seq x y z
N MET A 1 10.00 20.37 13.15
CA MET A 1 9.39 19.08 12.71
C MET A 1 10.33 17.89 12.92
N ILE A 2 11.64 18.01 12.69
CA ILE A 2 12.63 16.92 12.85
C ILE A 2 12.57 16.26 14.25
N LYS A 3 12.49 17.06 15.34
CA LYS A 3 12.42 16.55 16.73
C LYS A 3 11.20 15.64 16.97
N LYS A 4 10.04 15.90 16.35
CA LYS A 4 8.82 15.08 16.53
C LYS A 4 8.97 13.69 15.92
N GLY A 5 9.63 13.56 14.75
CA GLY A 5 9.89 12.26 14.14
C GLY A 5 10.79 11.36 15.00
N TYR A 6 11.81 11.90 15.62
CA TYR A 6 12.68 11.11 16.53
C TYR A 6 11.97 10.65 17.79
N ILE A 7 11.08 11.47 18.35
CA ILE A 7 10.27 11.06 19.52
C ILE A 7 9.37 9.89 19.17
N THR A 8 8.69 9.94 18.02
CA THR A 8 7.84 8.82 17.55
C THR A 8 8.65 7.57 17.28
N LEU A 9 9.85 7.69 16.70
CA LEU A 9 10.76 6.57 16.47
C LEU A 9 11.17 5.91 17.80
N VAL A 10 11.60 6.69 18.79
CA VAL A 10 11.96 6.17 20.13
C VAL A 10 10.77 5.46 20.75
N PHE A 11 9.57 6.02 20.61
CA PHE A 11 8.36 5.41 21.13
C PHE A 11 8.02 4.10 20.40
N SER A 12 8.25 4.00 19.09
CA SER A 12 8.04 2.77 18.33
C SER A 12 8.99 1.64 18.74
N ILE A 13 10.26 1.97 18.99
CA ILE A 13 11.27 1.01 19.47
C ILE A 13 10.92 0.54 20.89
N LEU A 14 10.58 1.48 21.78
CA LEU A 14 10.20 1.17 23.15
C LEU A 14 8.96 0.28 23.18
N LEU A 15 7.95 0.58 22.36
CA LEU A 15 6.74 -0.25 22.22
C LEU A 15 7.09 -1.66 21.76
N LEU A 16 7.98 -1.81 20.76
CA LEU A 16 8.39 -3.10 20.24
C LEU A 16 9.05 -3.96 21.34
N PHE A 17 9.98 -3.39 22.10
CA PHE A 17 10.65 -4.11 23.18
C PHE A 17 9.73 -4.45 24.35
N LEU A 18 8.88 -3.49 24.78
CA LEU A 18 7.89 -3.76 25.84
C LEU A 18 6.87 -4.83 25.41
N GLY A 19 6.39 -4.75 24.17
CA GLY A 19 5.45 -5.74 23.64
C GLY A 19 6.04 -7.14 23.59
N THR A 20 7.28 -7.30 23.08
CA THR A 20 7.98 -8.59 23.06
C THR A 20 8.25 -9.12 24.46
N LEU A 21 8.64 -8.27 25.41
CA LEU A 21 8.88 -8.61 26.79
C LEU A 21 7.61 -9.12 27.46
N LEU A 22 6.48 -8.41 27.32
CA LEU A 22 5.19 -8.80 27.92
C LEU A 22 4.70 -10.16 27.39
N ILE A 23 4.89 -10.43 26.09
CA ILE A 23 4.49 -11.71 25.49
C ILE A 23 5.37 -12.85 26.03
N ASN A 24 6.68 -12.65 26.13
CA ASN A 24 7.61 -13.65 26.66
C ASN A 24 7.33 -13.96 28.14
N ILE A 25 7.05 -12.95 28.97
CA ILE A 25 6.66 -13.16 30.39
C ILE A 25 5.38 -13.99 30.47
N LYS A 26 4.38 -13.65 29.65
CA LYS A 26 3.10 -14.36 29.64
C LYS A 26 3.23 -15.83 29.23
N ASN A 27 4.14 -16.14 28.33
CA ASN A 27 4.35 -17.49 27.83
C ASN A 27 5.34 -18.30 28.68
N ASN A 28 5.88 -17.73 29.76
CA ASN A 28 6.96 -18.31 30.57
C ASN A 28 8.21 -18.76 29.76
N THR A 29 8.40 -18.20 28.57
CA THR A 29 9.51 -18.52 27.66
C THR A 29 10.37 -17.26 27.50
N LEU A 30 11.37 -17.10 28.35
CA LEU A 30 12.42 -16.08 28.12
C LEU A 30 13.36 -16.56 27.00
N THR A 31 12.84 -16.77 25.81
CA THR A 31 13.63 -17.18 24.66
C THR A 31 14.19 -15.96 23.95
N ASN A 32 15.48 -16.00 23.62
CA ASN A 32 16.14 -14.97 22.82
C ASN A 32 15.56 -14.86 21.40
N GLU A 33 14.80 -15.86 20.96
CA GLU A 33 14.25 -15.96 19.62
C GLU A 33 13.32 -14.79 19.22
N ALA A 34 12.60 -14.22 20.18
CA ALA A 34 11.73 -13.06 19.91
C ALA A 34 12.48 -11.72 20.01
N PHE A 35 13.51 -11.64 20.87
CA PHE A 35 14.25 -10.38 21.08
C PHE A 35 15.26 -10.09 19.96
N ILE A 36 15.88 -11.12 19.38
CA ILE A 36 16.83 -10.93 18.27
C ILE A 36 16.17 -10.25 17.07
N PRO A 37 15.02 -10.72 16.55
CA PRO A 37 14.33 -10.06 15.44
C PRO A 37 13.85 -8.65 15.78
N ALA A 38 13.36 -8.41 17.01
CA ALA A 38 12.99 -7.08 17.48
C ALA A 38 14.19 -6.12 17.51
N GLY A 39 15.36 -6.60 17.95
CA GLY A 39 16.61 -5.85 17.92
C GLY A 39 17.05 -5.48 16.50
N ILE A 40 17.02 -6.44 15.58
CA ILE A 40 17.35 -6.22 14.16
C ILE A 40 16.41 -5.16 13.57
N LEU A 41 15.10 -5.29 13.79
CA LEU A 41 14.12 -4.34 13.27
C LEU A 41 14.34 -2.92 13.83
N SER A 42 14.67 -2.81 15.12
CA SER A 42 14.97 -1.53 15.76
C SER A 42 16.20 -0.85 15.16
N VAL A 43 17.26 -1.60 14.89
CA VAL A 43 18.47 -1.09 14.23
C VAL A 43 18.14 -0.62 12.82
N ILE A 44 17.35 -1.37 12.05
CA ILE A 44 16.92 -1.00 10.70
C ILE A 44 16.09 0.27 10.74
N PHE A 45 15.17 0.44 11.69
CA PHE A 45 14.38 1.66 11.86
C PHE A 45 15.28 2.89 12.06
N ILE A 46 16.30 2.77 12.92
CA ILE A 46 17.25 3.87 13.18
C ILE A 46 18.03 4.21 11.91
N VAL A 47 18.57 3.19 11.22
CA VAL A 47 19.36 3.37 9.99
C VAL A 47 18.51 4.03 8.89
N VAL A 48 17.30 3.53 8.64
CA VAL A 48 16.39 4.07 7.63
C VAL A 48 16.01 5.52 7.94
N GLN A 49 15.74 5.84 9.22
CA GLN A 49 15.44 7.21 9.64
C GLN A 49 16.61 8.16 9.40
N ILE A 50 17.84 7.75 9.74
CA ILE A 50 19.04 8.56 9.54
C ILE A 50 19.29 8.81 8.04
N ILE A 51 19.17 7.75 7.22
CA ILE A 51 19.36 7.83 5.77
C ILE A 51 18.30 8.74 5.15
N SER A 52 17.03 8.58 5.51
CA SER A 52 15.93 9.40 5.00
C SER A 52 16.12 10.90 5.30
N VAL A 53 16.54 11.22 6.52
CA VAL A 53 16.86 12.62 6.92
C VAL A 53 18.01 13.19 6.12
N LYS A 54 19.04 12.38 5.80
CA LYS A 54 20.20 12.84 5.01
C LYS A 54 19.85 13.04 3.54
N LEU A 55 19.04 12.14 2.96
CA LEU A 55 18.64 12.21 1.55
C LEU A 55 17.70 13.39 1.29
N ARG A 56 16.76 13.64 2.17
CA ARG A 56 15.73 14.65 2.01
C ARG A 56 15.59 15.53 3.24
N LYS A 57 16.45 16.55 3.36
CA LYS A 57 16.46 17.48 4.51
C LYS A 57 15.16 18.24 4.73
N ASN A 58 14.37 18.46 3.67
CA ASN A 58 13.11 19.21 3.71
C ASN A 58 11.87 18.29 3.75
N ALA A 59 12.03 16.97 3.73
CA ALA A 59 10.90 16.06 3.83
C ALA A 59 10.35 15.95 5.26
N ASP A 60 9.07 15.69 5.36
CA ASP A 60 8.43 15.43 6.64
C ASP A 60 8.73 14.00 7.13
N ASN A 61 9.76 13.90 7.97
CA ASN A 61 10.20 12.62 8.55
C ASN A 61 9.22 12.06 9.59
N TYR A 62 8.18 12.80 9.96
CA TYR A 62 7.17 12.33 10.91
C TYR A 62 6.33 11.19 10.33
N LEU A 63 5.98 11.27 9.03
CA LEU A 63 5.22 10.23 8.35
C LEU A 63 5.95 8.86 8.37
N LEU A 64 7.26 8.86 8.08
CA LEU A 64 8.07 7.66 8.13
C LEU A 64 8.09 7.05 9.54
N SER A 65 8.28 7.89 10.56
CA SER A 65 8.27 7.42 11.95
C SER A 65 6.91 6.86 12.38
N LEU A 66 5.81 7.40 11.83
CA LEU A 66 4.46 6.86 12.05
C LEU A 66 4.30 5.47 11.41
N VAL A 67 4.82 5.27 10.20
CA VAL A 67 4.82 3.96 9.53
C VAL A 67 5.60 2.94 10.35
N MET A 68 6.77 3.31 10.88
CA MET A 68 7.58 2.46 11.77
C MET A 68 6.82 2.10 13.05
N PHE A 69 6.08 3.04 13.62
CA PHE A 69 5.23 2.81 14.79
C PHE A 69 4.11 1.78 14.48
N MET A 70 3.40 1.94 13.37
CA MET A 70 2.38 0.98 12.94
C MET A 70 2.97 -0.40 12.64
N SER A 71 4.16 -0.46 12.04
CA SER A 71 4.89 -1.71 11.79
C SER A 71 5.30 -2.41 13.09
N SER A 72 5.63 -1.66 14.14
CA SER A 72 5.93 -2.22 15.47
C SER A 72 4.70 -2.89 16.08
N ILE A 73 3.52 -2.26 15.99
CA ILE A 73 2.26 -2.85 16.44
C ILE A 73 1.96 -4.14 15.67
N SER A 74 2.12 -4.11 14.35
CA SER A 74 1.90 -5.28 13.50
C SER A 74 2.82 -6.44 13.89
N ALA A 75 4.11 -6.18 14.11
CA ALA A 75 5.07 -7.18 14.53
C ALA A 75 4.70 -7.83 15.87
N ILE A 76 4.31 -7.03 16.87
CA ILE A 76 3.86 -7.50 18.19
C ILE A 76 2.61 -8.36 18.08
N MET A 77 1.63 -7.94 17.25
CA MET A 77 0.40 -8.70 17.06
C MET A 77 0.64 -10.06 16.42
N ILE A 78 1.53 -10.13 15.43
CA ILE A 78 1.89 -11.40 14.79
C ILE A 78 2.66 -12.30 15.76
N LEU A 79 3.59 -11.76 16.53
CA LEU A 79 4.29 -12.51 17.56
C LEU A 79 3.32 -13.14 18.58
N ARG A 80 2.22 -12.43 18.91
CA ARG A 80 1.20 -12.92 19.84
C ARG A 80 0.29 -13.99 19.24
N LEU A 81 -0.14 -13.81 17.98
CA LEU A 81 -1.16 -14.64 17.35
C LEU A 81 -0.58 -15.85 16.62
N LYS A 82 0.55 -15.69 15.93
CA LYS A 82 1.23 -16.70 15.12
C LYS A 82 2.74 -16.52 15.20
N PRO A 83 3.40 -17.01 16.26
CA PRO A 83 4.85 -16.85 16.45
C PRO A 83 5.69 -17.36 15.29
N ASP A 84 5.25 -18.44 14.63
CA ASP A 84 5.93 -19.06 13.48
C ASP A 84 6.08 -18.10 12.29
N LEU A 85 5.15 -17.16 12.13
CA LEU A 85 5.18 -16.17 11.06
C LEU A 85 5.91 -14.87 11.43
N TYR A 86 6.38 -14.73 12.67
CA TYR A 86 7.00 -13.50 13.16
C TYR A 86 8.26 -13.13 12.37
N MET A 87 9.15 -14.10 12.13
CA MET A 87 10.35 -13.87 11.32
C MET A 87 10.04 -13.48 9.89
N HIS A 88 9.06 -14.13 9.27
CA HIS A 88 8.63 -13.76 7.91
C HIS A 88 8.10 -12.33 7.86
N GLN A 89 7.32 -11.90 8.86
CA GLN A 89 6.82 -10.53 8.95
C GLN A 89 7.95 -9.50 9.05
N ILE A 90 8.96 -9.77 9.87
CA ILE A 90 10.13 -8.88 10.01
C ILE A 90 10.87 -8.75 8.69
N VAL A 91 11.10 -9.87 7.99
CA VAL A 91 11.75 -9.84 6.67
C VAL A 91 10.96 -8.98 5.67
N TRP A 92 9.63 -9.12 5.64
CA TRP A 92 8.78 -8.30 4.75
C TRP A 92 8.81 -6.81 5.11
N ILE A 93 8.81 -6.47 6.40
CA ILE A 93 8.97 -5.07 6.85
C ILE A 93 10.34 -4.53 6.41
N CYS A 94 11.42 -5.29 6.55
CA CYS A 94 12.75 -4.90 6.12
C CYS A 94 12.81 -4.66 4.60
N ILE A 95 12.25 -5.57 3.80
CA ILE A 95 12.16 -5.42 2.34
C ILE A 95 11.37 -4.13 1.99
N GLY A 96 10.23 -3.91 2.64
CA GLY A 96 9.42 -2.70 2.43
C GLY A 96 10.18 -1.41 2.73
N LEU A 97 10.96 -1.38 3.81
CA LEU A 97 11.79 -0.23 4.17
C LEU A 97 12.95 -0.01 3.18
N ILE A 98 13.55 -1.07 2.65
CA ILE A 98 14.59 -0.97 1.61
C ILE A 98 13.98 -0.41 0.32
N VAL A 99 12.84 -0.94 -0.11
CA VAL A 99 12.12 -0.42 -1.29
C VAL A 99 11.72 1.04 -1.09
N PHE A 100 11.28 1.42 0.10
CA PHE A 100 11.00 2.82 0.44
C PHE A 100 12.24 3.70 0.25
N LEU A 101 13.42 3.29 0.75
CA LEU A 101 14.65 4.04 0.55
C LEU A 101 15.02 4.18 -0.92
N ILE A 102 14.87 3.12 -1.71
CA ILE A 102 15.10 3.15 -3.17
C ILE A 102 14.17 4.18 -3.82
N ILE A 103 12.88 4.15 -3.50
CA ILE A 103 11.90 5.11 -4.04
C ILE A 103 12.26 6.54 -3.64
N VAL A 104 12.69 6.79 -2.42
CA VAL A 104 13.10 8.13 -1.96
C VAL A 104 14.34 8.63 -2.71
N THR A 105 15.30 7.74 -3.04
CA THR A 105 16.50 8.12 -3.79
C THR A 105 16.21 8.40 -5.26
N VAL A 106 15.28 7.66 -5.86
CA VAL A 106 14.92 7.77 -7.29
C VAL A 106 13.74 8.72 -7.52
N SER A 107 13.17 9.29 -6.45
CA SER A 107 11.93 10.06 -6.52
C SER A 107 11.97 11.24 -7.51
N ASP A 108 13.11 11.88 -7.72
CA ASP A 108 13.20 12.99 -8.69
C ASP A 108 12.96 12.52 -10.12
N ARG A 109 13.47 11.33 -10.47
CA ARG A 109 13.19 10.69 -11.77
C ARG A 109 11.75 10.16 -11.88
N LEU A 110 11.19 9.69 -10.76
CA LEU A 110 9.80 9.24 -10.73
C LEU A 110 8.83 10.42 -10.92
N LEU A 111 9.21 11.62 -10.48
CA LEU A 111 8.42 12.82 -10.73
C LEU A 111 8.38 13.20 -12.21
N GLU A 112 9.42 12.91 -12.99
CA GLU A 112 9.41 13.11 -14.45
C GLU A 112 8.35 12.23 -15.16
N LEU A 113 7.97 11.09 -14.58
CA LEU A 113 6.87 10.28 -15.12
C LEU A 113 5.50 10.96 -14.99
N LEU A 114 5.34 11.92 -14.07
CA LEU A 114 4.12 12.70 -13.94
C LEU A 114 3.89 13.64 -15.14
N ASP A 115 4.92 13.94 -15.92
CA ASP A 115 4.79 14.72 -17.14
C ASP A 115 4.07 13.95 -18.27
N TYR A 116 3.85 12.63 -18.05
CA TYR A 116 3.16 11.75 -19.00
C TYR A 116 1.91 11.10 -18.41
N PRO A 117 0.83 11.87 -18.10
CA PRO A 117 -0.34 11.35 -17.39
C PRO A 117 -1.01 10.17 -18.12
N TYR A 118 -1.11 10.23 -19.45
CA TYR A 118 -1.75 9.16 -20.22
C TYR A 118 -1.01 7.82 -20.13
N VAL A 119 0.32 7.85 -20.02
CA VAL A 119 1.13 6.63 -19.85
C VAL A 119 0.84 5.99 -18.49
N LEU A 120 0.70 6.79 -17.44
CA LEU A 120 0.35 6.33 -16.10
C LEU A 120 -1.07 5.74 -16.07
N GLY A 121 -2.03 6.42 -16.69
CA GLY A 121 -3.42 5.94 -16.79
C GLY A 121 -3.53 4.62 -17.57
N PHE A 122 -2.84 4.54 -18.71
CA PHE A 122 -2.81 3.31 -19.52
C PHE A 122 -2.10 2.17 -18.80
N GLY A 123 -0.99 2.44 -18.12
CA GLY A 123 -0.30 1.48 -17.27
C GLY A 123 -1.19 0.93 -16.15
N ALA A 124 -1.96 1.79 -15.50
CA ALA A 124 -2.93 1.37 -14.49
C ALA A 124 -4.00 0.41 -15.07
N LEU A 125 -4.52 0.73 -16.26
CA LEU A 125 -5.50 -0.12 -16.96
C LEU A 125 -4.91 -1.49 -17.31
N ILE A 126 -3.68 -1.55 -17.83
CA ILE A 126 -2.99 -2.80 -18.15
C ILE A 126 -2.84 -3.66 -16.90
N ILE A 127 -2.43 -3.06 -15.77
CA ILE A 127 -2.27 -3.79 -14.50
C ILE A 127 -3.61 -4.31 -14.01
N ILE A 128 -4.69 -3.54 -14.08
CA ILE A 128 -6.03 -3.99 -13.70
C ILE A 128 -6.49 -5.14 -14.61
N CYS A 129 -6.33 -5.01 -15.93
CA CYS A 129 -6.70 -6.04 -16.89
C CYS A 129 -5.88 -7.33 -16.71
N SER A 130 -4.61 -7.24 -16.28
CA SER A 130 -3.77 -8.41 -16.04
C SER A 130 -4.36 -9.37 -14.98
N VAL A 131 -5.05 -8.80 -13.98
CA VAL A 131 -5.74 -9.59 -12.95
C VAL A 131 -6.88 -10.43 -13.51
N LEU A 132 -7.60 -9.90 -14.50
CA LEU A 132 -8.70 -10.63 -15.14
C LEU A 132 -8.20 -11.88 -15.89
N ILE A 133 -6.97 -11.81 -16.44
CA ILE A 133 -6.37 -12.89 -17.23
C ILE A 133 -5.59 -13.86 -16.33
N PHE A 134 -4.72 -13.35 -15.47
CA PHE A 134 -3.77 -14.14 -14.67
C PHE A 134 -4.16 -14.29 -13.19
N GLY A 135 -5.28 -13.70 -12.76
CA GLY A 135 -5.71 -13.75 -11.37
C GLY A 135 -6.01 -15.18 -10.92
N THR A 136 -5.48 -15.56 -9.77
CA THR A 136 -5.77 -16.82 -9.08
C THR A 136 -6.70 -16.55 -7.90
N ASP A 137 -7.56 -17.53 -7.62
CA ASP A 137 -8.53 -17.46 -6.53
C ASP A 137 -7.86 -17.85 -5.21
N ILE A 138 -7.76 -16.91 -4.27
CA ILE A 138 -7.26 -17.16 -2.91
C ILE A 138 -8.32 -16.67 -1.93
N GLY A 139 -8.93 -17.60 -1.21
CA GLY A 139 -9.95 -17.27 -0.20
C GLY A 139 -11.23 -16.65 -0.77
N GLY A 140 -11.65 -17.06 -1.99
CA GLY A 140 -12.83 -16.54 -2.67
C GLY A 140 -12.59 -15.22 -3.42
N ASN A 141 -11.34 -14.80 -3.59
CA ASN A 141 -10.99 -13.53 -4.20
C ASN A 141 -9.95 -13.71 -5.31
N ARG A 142 -10.34 -13.48 -6.57
CA ARG A 142 -9.49 -13.67 -7.75
C ARG A 142 -8.61 -12.44 -8.06
N ASN A 143 -7.96 -11.88 -7.03
CA ASN A 143 -7.18 -10.65 -7.17
C ASN A 143 -5.67 -10.86 -7.03
N TRP A 144 -5.23 -12.09 -6.86
CA TRP A 144 -3.85 -12.41 -6.58
C TRP A 144 -3.18 -13.05 -7.79
N ILE A 145 -1.95 -12.67 -8.04
CA ILE A 145 -1.06 -13.36 -8.98
C ILE A 145 0.01 -14.07 -8.16
N ILE A 146 0.11 -15.39 -8.33
CA ILE A 146 1.11 -16.21 -7.64
C ILE A 146 2.35 -16.29 -8.52
N LEU A 147 3.45 -15.74 -8.04
CA LEU A 147 4.77 -15.79 -8.67
C LEU A 147 5.70 -16.65 -7.81
N GLY A 148 5.57 -17.96 -7.89
CA GLY A 148 6.30 -18.91 -7.04
C GLY A 148 5.93 -18.74 -5.56
N PRO A 149 6.88 -18.42 -4.65
CA PRO A 149 6.59 -18.25 -3.23
C PRO A 149 5.95 -16.88 -2.89
N ILE A 150 5.89 -15.96 -3.86
CA ILE A 150 5.42 -14.59 -3.66
C ILE A 150 4.01 -14.46 -4.22
N GLN A 151 3.11 -13.91 -3.39
CA GLN A 151 1.76 -13.52 -3.79
C GLN A 151 1.74 -12.00 -3.98
N VAL A 152 1.38 -11.57 -5.19
CA VAL A 152 1.31 -10.15 -5.53
C VAL A 152 -0.13 -9.78 -5.86
N GLN A 153 -0.59 -8.67 -5.30
CA GLN A 153 -1.89 -8.09 -5.63
C GLN A 153 -1.69 -6.89 -6.57
N PRO A 154 -1.91 -7.05 -7.88
CA PRO A 154 -1.66 -5.98 -8.86
C PRO A 154 -2.48 -4.72 -8.63
N SER A 155 -3.66 -4.84 -8.02
CA SER A 155 -4.50 -3.68 -7.68
C SER A 155 -3.82 -2.67 -6.75
N GLU A 156 -2.87 -3.09 -5.89
CA GLU A 156 -2.12 -2.17 -5.04
C GLU A 156 -1.22 -1.25 -5.87
N PHE A 157 -0.58 -1.79 -6.91
CA PHE A 157 0.23 -1.01 -7.85
C PHE A 157 -0.63 -0.12 -8.74
N ALA A 158 -1.77 -0.64 -9.20
CA ALA A 158 -2.71 0.15 -10.01
C ALA A 158 -3.23 1.38 -9.26
N LYS A 159 -3.52 1.28 -7.96
CA LYS A 159 -3.92 2.43 -7.12
C LYS A 159 -2.88 3.55 -7.15
N LEU A 160 -1.59 3.21 -7.02
CA LEU A 160 -0.52 4.21 -7.06
C LEU A 160 -0.45 4.92 -8.41
N LEU A 161 -0.57 4.16 -9.51
CA LEU A 161 -0.59 4.73 -10.85
C LEU A 161 -1.82 5.60 -11.11
N ILE A 162 -2.99 5.20 -10.60
CA ILE A 162 -4.22 6.01 -10.70
C ILE A 162 -4.07 7.32 -9.94
N ILE A 163 -3.51 7.31 -8.74
CA ILE A 163 -3.28 8.53 -7.95
C ILE A 163 -2.30 9.45 -8.67
N ALA A 164 -1.21 8.90 -9.22
CA ALA A 164 -0.23 9.65 -9.99
C ALA A 164 -0.85 10.24 -11.26
N PHE A 165 -1.63 9.45 -12.01
CA PHE A 165 -2.37 9.91 -13.17
C PHE A 165 -3.33 11.06 -12.85
N LEU A 166 -4.17 10.90 -11.82
CA LEU A 166 -5.13 11.92 -11.42
C LEU A 166 -4.44 13.21 -10.99
N SER A 167 -3.37 13.09 -10.20
CA SER A 167 -2.59 14.25 -9.74
C SER A 167 -2.04 15.06 -10.91
N SER A 168 -1.40 14.38 -11.87
CA SER A 168 -0.81 15.01 -13.05
C SER A 168 -1.89 15.56 -13.98
N PHE A 169 -2.87 14.76 -14.34
CA PHE A 169 -3.94 15.13 -15.25
C PHE A 169 -4.75 16.33 -14.75
N LEU A 170 -5.10 16.36 -13.46
CA LEU A 170 -5.83 17.48 -12.85
C LEU A 170 -4.97 18.74 -12.75
N SER A 171 -3.67 18.60 -12.48
CA SER A 171 -2.73 19.72 -12.42
C SER A 171 -2.56 20.40 -13.79
N GLU A 172 -2.40 19.63 -14.85
CA GLU A 172 -2.28 20.16 -16.22
C GLU A 172 -3.57 20.85 -16.68
N ASN A 173 -4.73 20.30 -16.32
CA ASN A 173 -6.02 20.73 -16.83
C ASN A 173 -6.81 21.63 -15.86
N LYS A 174 -6.18 22.12 -14.79
CA LYS A 174 -6.84 22.95 -13.76
C LYS A 174 -7.59 24.18 -14.34
N ASN A 175 -7.03 24.83 -15.38
CA ASN A 175 -7.62 26.01 -16.00
C ASN A 175 -8.92 25.68 -16.77
N VAL A 176 -9.02 24.48 -17.33
CA VAL A 176 -10.18 24.01 -18.08
C VAL A 176 -11.29 23.52 -17.16
N LEU A 177 -10.91 22.96 -15.99
CA LEU A 177 -11.87 22.56 -14.96
C LEU A 177 -12.60 23.74 -14.32
N VAL A 178 -12.00 24.92 -14.32
CA VAL A 178 -12.59 26.17 -13.76
C VAL A 178 -13.46 26.90 -14.79
N LEU A 179 -13.32 26.63 -16.10
CA LEU A 179 -14.12 27.28 -17.11
C LEU A 179 -15.58 26.78 -17.05
N PRO A 180 -16.59 27.72 -17.04
CA PRO A 180 -17.98 27.33 -17.05
C PRO A 180 -18.29 26.60 -18.36
N SER A 181 -18.52 25.32 -18.30
CA SER A 181 -18.98 24.57 -19.46
C SER A 181 -20.47 24.81 -19.69
N ARG A 182 -20.87 24.67 -20.95
CA ARG A 182 -22.25 24.75 -21.44
C ARG A 182 -23.05 23.63 -20.77
N GLY A 183 -23.69 23.92 -19.65
CA GLY A 183 -24.40 22.92 -18.85
C GLY A 183 -25.85 23.26 -18.61
N TRP A 184 -26.64 22.25 -18.37
CA TRP A 184 -28.02 22.30 -17.91
C TRP A 184 -28.10 23.10 -16.60
N LYS A 185 -29.20 23.81 -16.38
CA LYS A 185 -29.38 24.87 -15.35
C LYS A 185 -28.83 24.58 -13.93
N PHE A 186 -28.50 23.34 -13.58
CA PHE A 186 -28.07 22.96 -12.24
C PHE A 186 -26.69 22.26 -12.15
N ILE A 187 -26.12 21.78 -13.27
CA ILE A 187 -24.87 20.99 -13.22
C ILE A 187 -23.90 21.53 -14.27
N HIS A 188 -22.82 22.15 -13.82
CA HIS A 188 -21.71 22.60 -14.65
C HIS A 188 -20.73 21.44 -14.82
N LEU A 189 -20.91 20.65 -15.87
CA LEU A 189 -19.97 19.55 -16.19
C LEU A 189 -18.84 20.10 -17.05
N PRO A 190 -17.59 19.72 -16.78
CA PRO A 190 -16.47 20.04 -17.65
C PRO A 190 -16.64 19.36 -19.02
N PRO A 191 -16.02 19.87 -20.09
CA PRO A 191 -16.19 19.33 -21.44
C PRO A 191 -15.83 17.86 -21.49
N PHE A 192 -16.63 17.07 -22.22
CA PHE A 192 -16.55 15.59 -22.27
C PHE A 192 -15.14 15.05 -22.56
N ARG A 193 -14.32 15.79 -23.30
CA ARG A 193 -12.91 15.47 -23.59
C ARG A 193 -12.07 15.26 -22.32
N PHE A 194 -12.38 15.97 -21.24
CA PHE A 194 -11.68 15.87 -19.95
C PHE A 194 -12.31 14.82 -19.04
N LEU A 195 -13.63 14.61 -19.18
CA LEU A 195 -14.30 13.56 -18.41
C LEU A 195 -13.96 12.16 -18.93
N ALA A 196 -13.74 11.99 -20.23
CA ALA A 196 -13.56 10.69 -20.84
C ALA A 196 -12.44 9.85 -20.21
N PRO A 197 -11.20 10.32 -20.06
CA PRO A 197 -10.14 9.52 -19.42
C PRO A 197 -10.40 9.27 -17.93
N LEU A 198 -11.05 10.22 -17.24
CA LEU A 198 -11.45 10.04 -15.85
C LEU A 198 -12.52 8.95 -15.71
N LEU A 199 -13.56 9.01 -16.54
CA LEU A 199 -14.65 8.03 -16.57
C LEU A 199 -14.14 6.65 -16.97
N LEU A 200 -13.14 6.55 -17.86
CA LEU A 200 -12.55 5.29 -18.28
C LEU A 200 -11.83 4.60 -17.14
N ILE A 201 -11.05 5.35 -16.34
CA ILE A 201 -10.37 4.82 -15.16
C ILE A 201 -11.38 4.49 -14.04
N TRP A 202 -12.37 5.34 -13.82
CA TRP A 202 -13.43 5.07 -12.87
C TRP A 202 -14.25 3.83 -13.25
N SER A 203 -14.62 3.70 -14.53
CA SER A 203 -15.35 2.52 -15.01
C SER A 203 -14.52 1.23 -14.88
N ALA A 204 -13.23 1.27 -15.16
CA ALA A 204 -12.35 0.13 -14.97
C ALA A 204 -12.23 -0.26 -13.48
N SER A 205 -12.13 0.72 -12.58
CA SER A 205 -12.09 0.49 -11.13
C SER A 205 -13.40 -0.09 -10.61
N ILE A 206 -14.54 0.43 -11.08
CA ILE A 206 -15.88 -0.08 -10.75
C ILE A 206 -16.07 -1.49 -11.31
N LEU A 207 -15.66 -1.74 -12.55
CA LEU A 207 -15.76 -3.06 -13.18
C LEU A 207 -14.96 -4.10 -12.40
N MET A 208 -13.77 -3.74 -11.93
CA MET A 208 -12.97 -4.59 -11.09
C MET A 208 -13.67 -4.88 -9.75
N PHE A 209 -14.26 -3.87 -9.11
CA PHE A 209 -15.01 -4.05 -7.86
C PHE A 209 -16.25 -4.94 -8.05
N VAL A 210 -17.00 -4.73 -9.13
CA VAL A 210 -18.21 -5.51 -9.46
C VAL A 210 -17.86 -6.96 -9.81
N SER A 211 -16.81 -7.19 -10.60
CA SER A 211 -16.37 -8.56 -10.93
C SER A 211 -15.95 -9.34 -9.68
N LEU A 212 -15.33 -8.66 -8.73
CA LEU A 212 -14.99 -9.17 -7.41
C LEU A 212 -16.24 -9.61 -6.62
N SER A 213 -17.24 -8.73 -6.56
CA SER A 213 -18.48 -8.99 -5.83
C SER A 213 -19.30 -10.12 -6.42
N ILE A 214 -19.35 -10.23 -7.75
CA ILE A 214 -20.05 -11.31 -8.45
C ILE A 214 -19.38 -12.66 -8.19
N ILE A 215 -18.05 -12.73 -8.20
CA ILE A 215 -17.31 -13.97 -7.95
C ILE A 215 -17.53 -14.44 -6.50
N ILE A 216 -17.49 -13.51 -5.52
CA ILE A 216 -17.77 -13.83 -4.12
C ILE A 216 -19.20 -14.36 -3.97
N PHE A 217 -20.18 -13.72 -4.60
CA PHE A 217 -21.58 -14.18 -4.57
C PHE A 217 -21.75 -15.56 -5.20
N TRP A 218 -21.11 -15.82 -6.34
CA TRP A 218 -21.18 -17.10 -7.03
C TRP A 218 -20.52 -18.22 -6.22
N HIS A 219 -19.39 -17.96 -5.59
CA HIS A 219 -18.69 -18.91 -4.73
C HIS A 219 -19.49 -19.24 -3.46
N SER A 220 -20.08 -18.23 -2.82
CA SER A 220 -20.97 -18.43 -1.67
C SER A 220 -22.20 -19.26 -2.03
N CYS A 221 -22.84 -18.96 -3.15
CA CYS A 221 -24.01 -19.71 -3.64
C CYS A 221 -23.67 -21.17 -4.01
N HIS A 222 -22.48 -21.42 -4.58
CA HIS A 222 -22.04 -22.77 -4.91
C HIS A 222 -21.66 -23.58 -3.68
N HIS A 223 -21.09 -22.97 -2.66
CA HIS A 223 -20.76 -23.62 -1.40
C HIS A 223 -22.02 -24.03 -0.62
N ASP A 224 -23.02 -23.15 -0.59
CA ASP A 224 -24.29 -23.43 0.06
C ASP A 224 -25.10 -24.52 -0.65
N LEU A 225 -25.06 -24.58 -1.99
CA LEU A 225 -25.69 -25.64 -2.77
C LEU A 225 -24.99 -27.02 -2.66
N CYS A 226 -23.67 -27.06 -2.44
CA CYS A 226 -22.92 -28.29 -2.19
C CYS A 226 -23.09 -28.81 -0.74
N SER A 227 -23.40 -27.95 0.21
CA SER A 227 -23.61 -28.31 1.63
C SER A 227 -24.98 -28.96 1.87
N TYR A 228 -25.92 -28.86 0.92
CA TYR A 228 -27.26 -29.46 1.02
C TYR A 228 -27.39 -30.80 0.29
N ARG A 229 -26.30 -31.42 -0.13
CA ARG A 229 -26.24 -32.78 -0.67
C ARG A 229 -25.37 -33.66 0.23
#